data_570d282297f2ab8c65ba1619a3480fe6
#
_entry.id   570d282297f2ab8c65ba1619a3480fe6
#
_cell.length_a   1.000
_cell.length_b   1.000
_cell.length_c   1.000
_cell.angle_alpha   90.00
_cell.angle_beta   90.00
_cell.angle_gamma   90.00
#
_symmetry.space_group_name_H-M   'P 1'
#
loop_
_entity.id
_entity.type
_entity.pdbx_description
1 polymer ?
#
loop_
_entity_poly.entity_id
_entity_poly.type
_entity_poly.pdbx_seq_one_letter_code
_entity_poly.pdbx_strand_id
1 'polypeptide(L)'
;MNYDMSSYFEDPEFKEALAKYEGMVENHTPAYFEADELIDIAEYYTLKGRHKDADKAIDLTLQLHPENTDALVFRIRSLMLQNKKEEAKVVAQLIANSTDRECRFLQADMLMEEDRIEEAEEIFKQLVMDEEYEEDTLLDIIQDYTNANQEEYAGQWVDCLFAHSDMQTLPKTNQRLRDVLCDYYSTFNKPDLAIPYLNMTLNEYPYSIEHWNELGKCHLQQCQYEEANEALDFALAIDDENTDS
;
A
#
# COMPACT_ATOMS: atom_id res chain seq x y z
N MET A 1 -5.19 5.77 9.86
CA MET A 1 -4.70 7.12 10.28
C MET A 1 -3.52 7.45 9.38
N ASN A 2 -3.75 8.15 8.26
CA ASN A 2 -2.63 8.63 7.45
C ASN A 2 -1.84 9.64 8.29
N TYR A 3 -0.82 9.17 8.99
CA TYR A 3 0.21 10.08 9.48
C TYR A 3 0.82 10.74 8.24
N ASP A 4 0.71 12.06 8.16
CA ASP A 4 1.42 12.84 7.16
C ASP A 4 2.92 12.64 7.42
N MET A 5 3.51 11.64 6.75
CA MET A 5 4.94 11.31 6.84
C MET A 5 5.81 12.55 6.57
N SER A 6 5.29 13.53 5.82
CA SER A 6 6.01 14.77 5.57
C SER A 6 6.17 15.60 6.84
N SER A 7 5.19 15.59 7.75
CA SER A 7 5.26 16.32 9.02
C SER A 7 6.22 15.64 10.02
N TYR A 8 6.31 14.31 10.00
CA TYR A 8 7.23 13.55 10.84
C TYR A 8 8.71 13.88 10.53
N PHE A 9 9.06 13.97 9.25
CA PHE A 9 10.42 14.33 8.84
C PHE A 9 10.79 15.80 9.09
N GLU A 10 9.86 16.63 9.52
CA GLU A 10 10.13 17.99 10.01
C GLU A 10 10.42 18.03 11.52
N ASP A 11 10.21 16.91 12.24
CA ASP A 11 10.45 16.80 13.67
C ASP A 11 11.94 17.06 14.01
N PRO A 12 12.23 17.85 15.07
CA PRO A 12 13.59 18.11 15.50
C PRO A 12 14.40 16.86 15.88
N GLU A 13 13.76 15.83 16.46
CA GLU A 13 14.42 14.59 16.86
C GLU A 13 14.87 13.80 15.62
N PHE A 14 14.00 13.69 14.62
CA PHE A 14 14.37 13.08 13.34
C PHE A 14 15.53 13.83 12.64
N LYS A 15 15.46 15.17 12.59
CA LYS A 15 16.52 15.99 11.98
C LYS A 15 17.87 15.84 12.68
N GLU A 16 17.87 15.68 14.01
CA GLU A 16 19.09 15.42 14.78
C GLU A 16 19.66 14.03 14.44
N ALA A 17 18.82 13.00 14.38
CA ALA A 17 19.22 11.64 13.98
C ALA A 17 19.78 11.63 12.55
N LEU A 18 19.12 12.29 11.60
CA LEU A 18 19.58 12.41 10.22
C LEU A 18 20.93 13.12 10.13
N ALA A 19 21.10 14.28 10.79
CA ALA A 19 22.36 15.01 10.80
C ALA A 19 23.50 14.21 11.42
N LYS A 20 23.21 13.46 12.49
CA LYS A 20 24.17 12.54 13.15
C LYS A 20 24.58 11.42 12.18
N TYR A 21 23.62 10.84 11.43
CA TYR A 21 23.89 9.80 10.44
C TYR A 21 24.75 10.34 9.27
N GLU A 22 24.36 11.48 8.69
CA GLU A 22 25.12 12.11 7.60
C GLU A 22 26.53 12.47 8.05
N GLY A 23 26.68 13.05 9.24
CA GLY A 23 27.99 13.36 9.84
C GLY A 23 28.85 12.10 10.07
N MET A 24 28.25 10.98 10.46
CA MET A 24 28.92 9.69 10.59
C MET A 24 29.45 9.21 9.23
N VAL A 25 28.60 9.26 8.20
CA VAL A 25 28.97 8.82 6.84
C VAL A 25 30.07 9.69 6.25
N GLU A 26 29.99 11.02 6.39
CA GLU A 26 30.98 11.97 5.85
C GLU A 26 32.34 11.88 6.54
N ASN A 27 32.33 11.80 7.88
CA ASN A 27 33.54 11.85 8.67
C ASN A 27 34.16 10.49 8.99
N HIS A 28 33.48 9.40 8.60
CA HIS A 28 33.81 8.00 8.94
C HIS A 28 34.00 7.79 10.46
N THR A 29 33.20 8.47 11.28
CA THR A 29 33.23 8.36 12.74
C THR A 29 32.13 7.44 13.22
N PRO A 30 32.41 6.43 14.06
CA PRO A 30 31.38 5.53 14.55
C PRO A 30 30.37 6.29 15.41
N ALA A 31 29.09 6.05 15.16
CA ALA A 31 27.99 6.50 15.99
C ALA A 31 27.03 5.34 16.24
N TYR A 32 26.37 5.35 17.38
CA TYR A 32 25.34 4.37 17.70
C TYR A 32 23.98 4.91 17.29
N PHE A 33 23.14 4.03 16.75
CA PHE A 33 21.76 4.29 16.39
C PHE A 33 20.86 3.14 16.86
N GLU A 34 19.66 3.47 17.26
CA GLU A 34 18.58 2.48 17.38
C GLU A 34 18.11 2.05 15.99
N ALA A 35 17.49 0.87 15.91
CA ALA A 35 17.03 0.34 14.63
C ALA A 35 16.01 1.26 13.94
N ASP A 36 15.05 1.75 14.72
CA ASP A 36 13.98 2.61 14.23
C ASP A 36 14.51 3.93 13.64
N GLU A 37 15.52 4.55 14.29
CA GLU A 37 16.17 5.76 13.77
C GLU A 37 16.75 5.55 12.37
N LEU A 38 17.37 4.40 12.11
CA LEU A 38 17.96 4.07 10.81
C LEU A 38 16.92 3.68 9.76
N ILE A 39 15.83 3.05 10.17
CA ILE A 39 14.71 2.72 9.30
C ILE A 39 14.01 4.00 8.84
N ASP A 40 13.70 4.92 9.76
CA ASP A 40 13.13 6.22 9.44
C ASP A 40 14.00 7.02 8.46
N ILE A 41 15.34 6.97 8.64
CA ILE A 41 16.29 7.59 7.72
C ILE A 41 16.25 6.93 6.34
N ALA A 42 16.10 5.60 6.27
CA ALA A 42 15.97 4.88 5.01
C ALA A 42 14.66 5.23 4.29
N GLU A 43 13.56 5.34 5.01
CA GLU A 43 12.26 5.78 4.47
C GLU A 43 12.34 7.21 3.94
N TYR A 44 12.94 8.12 4.71
CA TYR A 44 13.20 9.49 4.27
C TYR A 44 13.97 9.54 2.96
N TYR A 45 15.08 8.78 2.84
CA TYR A 45 15.86 8.73 1.61
C TYR A 45 15.06 8.12 0.45
N THR A 46 14.20 7.14 0.71
CA THR A 46 13.32 6.55 -0.30
C THR A 46 12.34 7.57 -0.85
N LEU A 47 11.68 8.35 0.02
CA LEU A 47 10.79 9.44 -0.38
C LEU A 47 11.49 10.55 -1.16
N LYS A 48 12.78 10.77 -0.90
CA LYS A 48 13.62 11.72 -1.68
C LYS A 48 14.20 11.10 -2.96
N GLY A 49 13.86 9.86 -3.31
CA GLY A 49 14.40 9.15 -4.48
C GLY A 49 15.85 8.72 -4.33
N ARG A 50 16.42 8.79 -3.12
CA ARG A 50 17.81 8.46 -2.81
C ARG A 50 17.97 6.99 -2.41
N HIS A 51 17.49 6.07 -3.22
CA HIS A 51 17.40 4.63 -2.89
C HIS A 51 18.75 4.00 -2.46
N LYS A 52 19.87 4.44 -3.04
CA LYS A 52 21.21 3.93 -2.64
C LYS A 52 21.61 4.34 -1.22
N ASP A 53 21.14 5.49 -0.76
CA ASP A 53 21.43 5.95 0.60
C ASP A 53 20.47 5.29 1.59
N ALA A 54 19.22 5.02 1.18
CA ALA A 54 18.29 4.17 1.91
C ALA A 54 18.87 2.76 2.12
N ASP A 55 19.38 2.12 1.07
CA ASP A 55 20.02 0.80 1.16
C ASP A 55 21.20 0.78 2.16
N LYS A 56 22.01 1.85 2.20
CA LYS A 56 23.13 1.95 3.16
C LYS A 56 22.66 2.08 4.62
N ALA A 57 21.58 2.82 4.84
CA ALA A 57 20.99 2.92 6.18
C ALA A 57 20.48 1.57 6.66
N ILE A 58 19.77 0.82 5.79
CA ILE A 58 19.30 -0.53 6.07
C ILE A 58 20.47 -1.53 6.24
N ASP A 59 21.53 -1.42 5.44
CA ASP A 59 22.74 -2.24 5.64
C ASP A 59 23.33 -2.03 7.03
N LEU A 60 23.38 -0.79 7.49
CA LEU A 60 23.87 -0.48 8.84
C LEU A 60 22.89 -1.02 9.90
N THR A 61 21.59 -0.86 9.70
CA THR A 61 20.57 -1.44 10.61
C THR A 61 20.79 -2.94 10.77
N LEU A 62 20.89 -3.67 9.68
CA LEU A 62 21.07 -5.13 9.71
C LEU A 62 22.45 -5.58 10.21
N GLN A 63 23.47 -4.71 10.16
CA GLN A 63 24.77 -4.97 10.81
C GLN A 63 24.66 -4.85 12.34
N LEU A 64 23.90 -3.89 12.84
CA LEU A 64 23.73 -3.65 14.27
C LEU A 64 22.64 -4.52 14.89
N HIS A 65 21.58 -4.76 14.14
CA HIS A 65 20.35 -5.47 14.52
C HIS A 65 19.95 -6.51 13.45
N PRO A 66 20.66 -7.63 13.34
CA PRO A 66 20.49 -8.60 12.23
C PRO A 66 19.09 -9.25 12.14
N GLU A 67 18.36 -9.30 13.25
CA GLU A 67 17.03 -9.90 13.36
C GLU A 67 15.91 -8.86 13.37
N ASN A 68 16.21 -7.59 13.08
CA ASN A 68 15.18 -6.56 13.05
C ASN A 68 14.26 -6.80 11.84
N THR A 69 13.00 -7.08 12.13
CA THR A 69 11.98 -7.49 11.17
C THR A 69 11.71 -6.40 10.13
N ASP A 70 11.55 -5.15 10.55
CA ASP A 70 11.21 -4.03 9.68
C ASP A 70 12.34 -3.73 8.68
N ALA A 71 13.59 -3.80 9.14
CA ALA A 71 14.76 -3.67 8.28
C ALA A 71 14.86 -4.83 7.26
N LEU A 72 14.50 -6.07 7.65
CA LEU A 72 14.45 -7.21 6.74
C LEU A 72 13.34 -7.03 5.70
N VAL A 73 12.15 -6.61 6.11
CA VAL A 73 11.02 -6.30 5.20
C VAL A 73 11.41 -5.20 4.23
N PHE A 74 11.99 -4.09 4.71
CA PHE A 74 12.48 -3.01 3.86
C PHE A 74 13.51 -3.52 2.83
N ARG A 75 14.48 -4.34 3.28
CA ARG A 75 15.49 -4.93 2.40
C ARG A 75 14.87 -5.79 1.30
N ILE A 76 13.90 -6.64 1.64
CA ILE A 76 13.23 -7.50 0.66
C ILE A 76 12.52 -6.64 -0.38
N ARG A 77 11.70 -5.64 0.07
CA ARG A 77 11.01 -4.71 -0.83
C ARG A 77 11.97 -3.96 -1.76
N SER A 78 13.09 -3.45 -1.22
CA SER A 78 14.13 -2.77 -2.00
C SER A 78 14.74 -3.69 -3.07
N LEU A 79 15.03 -4.95 -2.73
CA LEU A 79 15.57 -5.95 -3.67
C LEU A 79 14.55 -6.31 -4.76
N MET A 80 13.27 -6.44 -4.42
CA MET A 80 12.20 -6.69 -5.39
C MET A 80 12.06 -5.54 -6.39
N LEU A 81 12.06 -4.28 -5.91
CA LEU A 81 12.04 -3.09 -6.77
C LEU A 81 13.27 -3.01 -7.69
N GLN A 82 14.43 -3.50 -7.25
CA GLN A 82 15.65 -3.60 -8.04
C GLN A 82 15.64 -4.82 -9.00
N ASN A 83 14.55 -5.60 -9.04
CA ASN A 83 14.42 -6.85 -9.80
C ASN A 83 15.46 -7.94 -9.41
N LYS A 84 15.93 -7.91 -8.15
CA LYS A 84 16.88 -8.88 -7.59
C LYS A 84 16.13 -9.98 -6.82
N LYS A 85 15.23 -10.68 -7.52
CA LYS A 85 14.31 -11.65 -6.89
C LYS A 85 15.01 -12.75 -6.10
N GLU A 86 16.11 -13.28 -6.60
CA GLU A 86 16.83 -14.37 -5.92
C GLU A 86 17.51 -13.90 -4.61
N GLU A 87 18.03 -12.65 -4.60
CA GLU A 87 18.56 -12.06 -3.36
C GLU A 87 17.44 -11.80 -2.35
N ALA A 88 16.28 -11.31 -2.81
CA ALA A 88 15.10 -11.11 -1.97
C ALA A 88 14.64 -12.41 -1.30
N LYS A 89 14.59 -13.52 -2.05
CA LYS A 89 14.25 -14.86 -1.51
C LYS A 89 15.18 -15.31 -0.39
N VAL A 90 16.47 -15.05 -0.53
CA VAL A 90 17.44 -15.42 0.52
C VAL A 90 17.17 -14.65 1.80
N VAL A 91 16.89 -13.34 1.70
CA VAL A 91 16.56 -12.51 2.88
C VAL A 91 15.21 -12.93 3.47
N ALA A 92 14.21 -13.23 2.63
CA ALA A 92 12.87 -13.65 3.06
C ALA A 92 12.89 -14.95 3.92
N GLN A 93 13.89 -15.82 3.74
CA GLN A 93 14.03 -16.99 4.60
C GLN A 93 14.23 -16.64 6.08
N LEU A 94 14.78 -15.45 6.38
CA LEU A 94 14.99 -15.01 7.76
C LEU A 94 13.68 -14.65 8.46
N ILE A 95 12.65 -14.26 7.71
CA ILE A 95 11.32 -13.92 8.21
C ILE A 95 10.28 -15.02 7.97
N ALA A 96 10.67 -16.17 7.42
CA ALA A 96 9.75 -17.23 6.98
C ALA A 96 8.84 -17.78 8.09
N ASN A 97 9.26 -17.71 9.35
CA ASN A 97 8.48 -18.15 10.50
C ASN A 97 7.91 -16.95 11.33
N SER A 98 7.97 -15.74 10.79
CA SER A 98 7.41 -14.58 11.47
C SER A 98 5.90 -14.67 11.55
N THR A 99 5.35 -14.30 12.71
CA THR A 99 3.90 -14.13 12.89
C THR A 99 3.47 -12.67 12.67
N ASP A 100 4.43 -11.81 12.40
CA ASP A 100 4.19 -10.41 12.11
C ASP A 100 3.37 -10.24 10.83
N ARG A 101 2.42 -9.30 10.86
CA ARG A 101 1.47 -9.04 9.78
C ARG A 101 2.16 -8.66 8.47
N GLU A 102 3.07 -7.70 8.52
CA GLU A 102 3.80 -7.23 7.33
C GLU A 102 4.65 -8.32 6.69
N CYS A 103 5.29 -9.14 7.53
CA CYS A 103 6.05 -10.30 7.05
C CYS A 103 5.18 -11.30 6.31
N ARG A 104 3.97 -11.56 6.80
CA ARG A 104 3.03 -12.50 6.17
C ARG A 104 2.50 -11.94 4.84
N PHE A 105 2.15 -10.66 4.78
CA PHE A 105 1.77 -10.00 3.53
C PHE A 105 2.91 -10.09 2.51
N LEU A 106 4.12 -9.71 2.89
CA LEU A 106 5.28 -9.78 2.00
C LEU A 106 5.57 -11.21 1.49
N GLN A 107 5.40 -12.22 2.35
CA GLN A 107 5.55 -13.63 1.92
C GLN A 107 4.46 -14.03 0.91
N ALA A 108 3.22 -13.62 1.14
CA ALA A 108 2.11 -13.87 0.21
C ALA A 108 2.34 -13.17 -1.13
N ASP A 109 2.75 -11.89 -1.13
CA ASP A 109 3.09 -11.13 -2.33
C ASP A 109 4.19 -11.84 -3.15
N MET A 110 5.26 -12.29 -2.49
CA MET A 110 6.33 -13.02 -3.16
C MET A 110 5.85 -14.34 -3.77
N LEU A 111 4.94 -15.05 -3.10
CA LEU A 111 4.32 -16.27 -3.63
C LEU A 111 3.42 -15.97 -4.84
N MET A 112 2.63 -14.89 -4.78
CA MET A 112 1.80 -14.47 -5.91
C MET A 112 2.65 -14.08 -7.12
N GLU A 113 3.79 -13.40 -6.93
CA GLU A 113 4.72 -13.12 -8.03
C GLU A 113 5.36 -14.39 -8.65
N GLU A 114 5.38 -15.50 -7.91
CA GLU A 114 5.84 -16.81 -8.38
C GLU A 114 4.72 -17.67 -8.99
N ASP A 115 3.51 -17.13 -9.13
CA ASP A 115 2.30 -17.85 -9.55
C ASP A 115 1.89 -19.00 -8.61
N ARG A 116 2.24 -18.89 -7.32
CA ARG A 116 1.93 -19.85 -6.24
C ARG A 116 0.77 -19.33 -5.40
N ILE A 117 -0.35 -19.07 -6.08
CA ILE A 117 -1.51 -18.38 -5.50
C ILE A 117 -2.13 -19.16 -4.34
N GLU A 118 -2.22 -20.50 -4.43
CA GLU A 118 -2.82 -21.34 -3.40
C GLU A 118 -2.01 -21.27 -2.09
N GLU A 119 -0.68 -21.14 -2.18
CA GLU A 119 0.16 -21.02 -0.99
C GLU A 119 0.06 -19.63 -0.35
N ALA A 120 -0.08 -18.58 -1.15
CA ALA A 120 -0.38 -17.24 -0.66
C ALA A 120 -1.74 -17.21 0.06
N GLU A 121 -2.75 -17.87 -0.51
CA GLU A 121 -4.10 -17.98 0.07
C GLU A 121 -4.08 -18.66 1.45
N GLU A 122 -3.27 -19.67 1.67
CA GLU A 122 -3.14 -20.31 3.00
C GLU A 122 -2.55 -19.35 4.04
N ILE A 123 -1.60 -18.48 3.64
CA ILE A 123 -1.06 -17.44 4.52
C ILE A 123 -2.14 -16.44 4.89
N PHE A 124 -2.91 -15.94 3.91
CA PHE A 124 -3.98 -14.97 4.15
C PHE A 124 -5.11 -15.53 5.00
N LYS A 125 -5.53 -16.78 4.77
CA LYS A 125 -6.52 -17.44 5.63
C LYS A 125 -6.08 -17.52 7.09
N GLN A 126 -4.82 -17.90 7.32
CA GLN A 126 -4.31 -17.97 8.68
C GLN A 126 -4.20 -16.58 9.31
N LEU A 127 -3.76 -15.58 8.55
CA LEU A 127 -3.66 -14.19 9.01
C LEU A 127 -5.02 -13.65 9.45
N VAL A 128 -6.05 -13.81 8.62
CA VAL A 128 -7.42 -13.35 8.92
C VAL A 128 -8.00 -14.05 10.14
N MET A 129 -7.71 -15.34 10.33
CA MET A 129 -8.14 -16.07 11.54
C MET A 129 -7.45 -15.55 12.80
N ASP A 130 -6.14 -15.25 12.72
CA ASP A 130 -5.35 -14.74 13.84
C ASP A 130 -5.76 -13.31 14.23
N GLU A 131 -6.20 -12.51 13.27
CA GLU A 131 -6.68 -11.12 13.45
C GLU A 131 -8.21 -11.00 13.57
N GLU A 132 -8.90 -12.12 13.82
CA GLU A 132 -10.34 -12.16 14.10
C GLU A 132 -11.20 -11.47 13.02
N TYR A 133 -10.82 -11.57 11.73
CA TYR A 133 -11.47 -10.95 10.58
C TYR A 133 -11.46 -9.42 10.62
N GLU A 134 -10.34 -8.84 11.06
CA GLU A 134 -10.17 -7.39 11.05
C GLU A 134 -10.38 -6.80 9.64
N GLU A 135 -11.16 -5.71 9.57
CA GLU A 135 -11.58 -5.09 8.32
C GLU A 135 -10.40 -4.63 7.47
N ASP A 136 -9.41 -3.97 8.09
CA ASP A 136 -8.24 -3.47 7.38
C ASP A 136 -7.43 -4.61 6.75
N THR A 137 -7.35 -5.76 7.40
CA THR A 137 -6.69 -6.96 6.86
C THR A 137 -7.43 -7.52 5.66
N LEU A 138 -8.77 -7.59 5.73
CA LEU A 138 -9.59 -8.03 4.60
C LEU A 138 -9.45 -7.09 3.40
N LEU A 139 -9.42 -5.78 3.64
CA LEU A 139 -9.21 -4.78 2.59
C LEU A 139 -7.84 -4.89 1.93
N ASP A 140 -6.77 -5.10 2.71
CA ASP A 140 -5.43 -5.31 2.16
C ASP A 140 -5.38 -6.54 1.25
N ILE A 141 -5.95 -7.67 1.69
CA ILE A 141 -5.97 -8.90 0.90
C ILE A 141 -6.77 -8.73 -0.40
N ILE A 142 -7.93 -8.06 -0.34
CA ILE A 142 -8.72 -7.75 -1.55
C ILE A 142 -7.89 -6.91 -2.52
N GLN A 143 -7.17 -5.91 -2.01
CA GLN A 143 -6.32 -5.06 -2.84
C GLN A 143 -5.18 -5.83 -3.49
N ASP A 144 -4.51 -6.72 -2.74
CA ASP A 144 -3.39 -7.53 -3.25
C ASP A 144 -3.85 -8.46 -4.38
N TYR A 145 -4.97 -9.18 -4.19
CA TYR A 145 -5.53 -10.02 -5.24
C TYR A 145 -6.05 -9.22 -6.43
N THR A 146 -6.58 -8.01 -6.21
CA THR A 146 -7.00 -7.11 -7.28
C THR A 146 -5.80 -6.67 -8.11
N ASN A 147 -4.72 -6.23 -7.47
CA ASN A 147 -3.46 -5.86 -8.11
C ASN A 147 -2.83 -7.02 -8.88
N ALA A 148 -2.94 -8.24 -8.35
CA ALA A 148 -2.48 -9.46 -9.01
C ALA A 148 -3.44 -9.96 -10.10
N ASN A 149 -4.56 -9.27 -10.37
CA ASN A 149 -5.60 -9.62 -11.33
C ASN A 149 -6.20 -11.03 -11.08
N GLN A 150 -6.37 -11.40 -9.81
CA GLN A 150 -6.91 -12.68 -9.36
C GLN A 150 -8.38 -12.54 -8.95
N GLU A 151 -9.30 -12.41 -9.94
CA GLU A 151 -10.73 -12.09 -9.70
C GLU A 151 -11.42 -13.06 -8.75
N GLU A 152 -11.17 -14.37 -8.89
CA GLU A 152 -11.84 -15.40 -8.09
C GLU A 152 -11.48 -15.26 -6.61
N TYR A 153 -10.19 -15.11 -6.29
CA TYR A 153 -9.71 -14.94 -4.91
C TYR A 153 -10.16 -13.60 -4.33
N ALA A 154 -9.98 -12.50 -5.06
CA ALA A 154 -10.47 -11.19 -4.63
C ALA A 154 -11.97 -11.21 -4.33
N GLY A 155 -12.77 -11.87 -5.18
CA GLY A 155 -14.21 -12.00 -4.98
C GLY A 155 -14.60 -12.78 -3.73
N GLN A 156 -13.89 -13.87 -3.40
CA GLN A 156 -14.11 -14.64 -2.17
C GLN A 156 -13.83 -13.79 -0.92
N TRP A 157 -12.79 -12.95 -0.95
CA TRP A 157 -12.47 -12.06 0.15
C TRP A 157 -13.44 -10.87 0.26
N VAL A 158 -13.99 -10.37 -0.85
CA VAL A 158 -15.11 -9.40 -0.85
C VAL A 158 -16.34 -10.01 -0.20
N ASP A 159 -16.68 -11.26 -0.51
CA ASP A 159 -17.79 -11.97 0.13
C ASP A 159 -17.54 -12.17 1.64
N CYS A 160 -16.30 -12.48 2.02
CA CYS A 160 -15.89 -12.59 3.42
C CYS A 160 -16.04 -11.25 4.15
N LEU A 161 -15.59 -10.14 3.57
CA LEU A 161 -15.76 -8.79 4.09
C LEU A 161 -17.25 -8.48 4.33
N PHE A 162 -18.11 -8.79 3.36
CA PHE A 162 -19.54 -8.53 3.47
C PHE A 162 -20.23 -9.39 4.54
N ALA A 163 -19.70 -10.59 4.78
CA ALA A 163 -20.23 -11.47 5.83
C ALA A 163 -19.86 -11.02 7.25
N HIS A 164 -18.72 -10.31 7.43
CA HIS A 164 -18.20 -9.94 8.73
C HIS A 164 -18.35 -8.43 9.06
N SER A 165 -18.76 -7.61 8.08
CA SER A 165 -18.88 -6.17 8.23
C SER A 165 -20.32 -5.69 8.07
N ASP A 166 -20.68 -4.58 8.77
CA ASP A 166 -21.97 -3.93 8.60
C ASP A 166 -21.99 -3.05 7.32
N MET A 167 -22.31 -3.66 6.20
CA MET A 167 -22.37 -3.00 4.89
C MET A 167 -23.50 -1.96 4.75
N GLN A 168 -24.33 -1.74 5.77
CA GLN A 168 -25.33 -0.66 5.76
C GLN A 168 -24.74 0.68 6.21
N THR A 169 -23.78 0.65 7.13
CA THR A 169 -23.15 1.84 7.71
C THR A 169 -21.73 2.05 7.26
N LEU A 170 -20.95 0.99 7.12
CA LEU A 170 -19.53 1.01 6.85
C LEU A 170 -19.14 1.78 5.58
N PRO A 171 -19.78 1.57 4.41
CA PRO A 171 -19.42 2.33 3.21
C PRO A 171 -19.61 3.84 3.34
N LYS A 172 -20.42 4.30 4.31
CA LYS A 172 -20.65 5.73 4.56
C LYS A 172 -19.58 6.38 5.44
N THR A 173 -18.87 5.58 6.21
CA THR A 173 -17.90 6.06 7.21
C THR A 173 -16.45 5.70 6.89
N ASN A 174 -16.24 4.69 6.07
CA ASN A 174 -14.91 4.21 5.70
C ASN A 174 -14.60 4.49 4.23
N GLN A 175 -13.76 5.50 3.99
CA GLN A 175 -13.30 5.86 2.65
C GLN A 175 -12.47 4.73 2.03
N ARG A 176 -11.53 4.16 2.79
CA ARG A 176 -10.65 3.10 2.30
C ARG A 176 -11.43 1.91 1.74
N LEU A 177 -12.51 1.50 2.43
CA LEU A 177 -13.39 0.45 1.93
C LEU A 177 -14.00 0.82 0.58
N ARG A 178 -14.49 2.07 0.41
CA ARG A 178 -15.03 2.51 -0.87
C ARG A 178 -13.99 2.45 -1.97
N ASP A 179 -12.77 2.93 -1.70
CA ASP A 179 -11.68 2.98 -2.66
C ASP A 179 -11.27 1.56 -3.10
N VAL A 180 -11.09 0.63 -2.16
CA VAL A 180 -10.77 -0.78 -2.46
C VAL A 180 -11.88 -1.47 -3.25
N LEU A 181 -13.15 -1.27 -2.88
CA LEU A 181 -14.28 -1.86 -3.63
C LEU A 181 -14.45 -1.23 -5.02
N CYS A 182 -14.20 0.09 -5.16
CA CYS A 182 -14.20 0.72 -6.48
C CYS A 182 -13.11 0.12 -7.36
N ASP A 183 -11.88 -0.01 -6.86
CA ASP A 183 -10.77 -0.57 -7.61
C ASP A 183 -11.04 -2.02 -8.02
N TYR A 184 -11.52 -2.85 -7.08
CA TYR A 184 -11.94 -4.22 -7.37
C TYR A 184 -13.00 -4.30 -8.47
N TYR A 185 -14.11 -3.55 -8.33
CA TYR A 185 -15.20 -3.60 -9.30
C TYR A 185 -14.82 -3.03 -10.66
N SER A 186 -13.99 -1.98 -10.69
CA SER A 186 -13.49 -1.40 -11.93
C SER A 186 -12.52 -2.32 -12.65
N THR A 187 -11.58 -2.91 -11.93
CA THR A 187 -10.58 -3.84 -12.49
C THR A 187 -11.25 -5.04 -13.14
N PHE A 188 -12.28 -5.59 -12.50
CA PHE A 188 -12.99 -6.76 -13.02
C PHE A 188 -14.26 -6.42 -13.83
N ASN A 189 -14.32 -5.19 -14.36
CA ASN A 189 -15.37 -4.74 -15.30
C ASN A 189 -16.81 -4.93 -14.77
N LYS A 190 -17.03 -4.51 -13.52
CA LYS A 190 -18.33 -4.51 -12.83
C LYS A 190 -18.81 -3.07 -12.53
N PRO A 191 -18.98 -2.21 -13.54
CA PRO A 191 -19.19 -0.77 -13.35
C PRO A 191 -20.48 -0.43 -12.58
N ASP A 192 -21.52 -1.24 -12.70
CA ASP A 192 -22.79 -1.09 -11.96
C ASP A 192 -22.59 -1.23 -10.45
N LEU A 193 -21.59 -1.99 -10.00
CA LEU A 193 -21.24 -2.14 -8.59
C LEU A 193 -20.23 -1.07 -8.11
N ALA A 194 -19.39 -0.53 -8.99
CA ALA A 194 -18.44 0.53 -8.67
C ALA A 194 -19.12 1.92 -8.52
N ILE A 195 -20.05 2.27 -9.43
CA ILE A 195 -20.70 3.59 -9.48
C ILE A 195 -21.29 4.06 -8.13
N PRO A 196 -22.00 3.23 -7.35
CA PRO A 196 -22.52 3.67 -6.04
C PRO A 196 -21.44 4.13 -5.07
N TYR A 197 -20.30 3.44 -5.02
CA TYR A 197 -19.17 3.79 -4.13
C TYR A 197 -18.45 5.04 -4.63
N LEU A 198 -18.21 5.17 -5.94
CA LEU A 198 -17.66 6.37 -6.56
C LEU A 198 -18.50 7.61 -6.24
N ASN A 199 -19.82 7.49 -6.37
CA ASN A 199 -20.72 8.60 -6.01
C ASN A 199 -20.67 8.95 -4.52
N MET A 200 -20.52 7.97 -3.62
CA MET A 200 -20.34 8.24 -2.19
C MET A 200 -19.04 9.01 -1.94
N THR A 201 -17.93 8.59 -2.55
CA THR A 201 -16.64 9.25 -2.41
C THR A 201 -16.66 10.66 -3.00
N LEU A 202 -17.26 10.86 -4.17
CA LEU A 202 -17.38 12.18 -4.81
C LEU A 202 -18.32 13.15 -4.06
N ASN A 203 -19.32 12.65 -3.34
CA ASN A 203 -20.13 13.49 -2.46
C ASN A 203 -19.32 14.04 -1.27
N GLU A 204 -18.31 13.33 -0.81
CA GLU A 204 -17.43 13.73 0.28
C GLU A 204 -16.22 14.52 -0.23
N TYR A 205 -15.65 14.10 -1.36
CA TYR A 205 -14.46 14.67 -1.99
C TYR A 205 -14.75 15.10 -3.45
N PRO A 206 -15.52 16.17 -3.68
CA PRO A 206 -16.01 16.55 -5.01
C PRO A 206 -14.90 17.01 -5.98
N TYR A 207 -13.69 17.28 -5.48
CA TYR A 207 -12.54 17.71 -6.28
C TYR A 207 -11.54 16.60 -6.58
N SER A 208 -11.90 15.33 -6.41
CA SER A 208 -11.04 14.20 -6.75
C SER A 208 -11.11 13.89 -8.25
N ILE A 209 -10.09 14.32 -8.99
CA ILE A 209 -9.95 14.08 -10.43
C ILE A 209 -9.95 12.58 -10.74
N GLU A 210 -9.29 11.79 -9.91
CA GLU A 210 -9.17 10.33 -10.07
C GLU A 210 -10.55 9.67 -10.05
N HIS A 211 -11.39 9.98 -9.06
CA HIS A 211 -12.72 9.38 -8.94
C HIS A 211 -13.69 9.87 -10.03
N TRP A 212 -13.59 11.12 -10.49
CA TRP A 212 -14.37 11.60 -11.64
C TRP A 212 -13.97 10.87 -12.93
N ASN A 213 -12.68 10.66 -13.16
CA ASN A 213 -12.20 9.90 -14.31
C ASN A 213 -12.69 8.44 -14.26
N GLU A 214 -12.65 7.81 -13.09
CA GLU A 214 -13.11 6.44 -12.92
C GLU A 214 -14.63 6.32 -13.11
N LEU A 215 -15.41 7.26 -12.59
CA LEU A 215 -16.85 7.32 -12.83
C LEU A 215 -17.16 7.46 -14.33
N GLY A 216 -16.42 8.32 -15.03
CA GLY A 216 -16.55 8.48 -16.49
C GLY A 216 -16.27 7.18 -17.24
N LYS A 217 -15.21 6.45 -16.86
CA LYS A 217 -14.91 5.12 -17.45
C LYS A 217 -16.02 4.10 -17.17
N CYS A 218 -16.55 4.04 -15.94
CA CYS A 218 -17.65 3.16 -15.59
C CYS A 218 -18.89 3.44 -16.45
N HIS A 219 -19.25 4.70 -16.66
CA HIS A 219 -20.37 5.09 -17.53
C HIS A 219 -20.09 4.74 -19.01
N LEU A 220 -18.85 4.91 -19.49
CA LEU A 220 -18.49 4.48 -20.85
C LEU A 220 -18.65 2.96 -21.05
N GLN A 221 -18.25 2.15 -20.06
CA GLN A 221 -18.44 0.69 -20.09
C GLN A 221 -19.92 0.29 -20.17
N GLN A 222 -20.82 1.10 -19.58
CA GLN A 222 -22.26 0.91 -19.65
C GLN A 222 -22.91 1.56 -20.88
N CYS A 223 -22.12 2.15 -21.79
CA CYS A 223 -22.62 2.93 -22.95
C CYS A 223 -23.48 4.13 -22.56
N GLN A 224 -23.33 4.67 -21.36
CA GLN A 224 -23.99 5.87 -20.85
C GLN A 224 -23.12 7.09 -21.20
N TYR A 225 -23.18 7.51 -22.45
CA TYR A 225 -22.23 8.49 -23.01
C TYR A 225 -22.46 9.91 -22.48
N GLU A 226 -23.67 10.26 -22.11
CA GLU A 226 -24.01 11.59 -21.55
C GLU A 226 -23.43 11.71 -20.15
N GLU A 227 -23.68 10.74 -19.28
CA GLU A 227 -23.16 10.65 -17.92
C GLU A 227 -21.61 10.54 -17.90
N ALA A 228 -21.06 9.80 -18.85
CA ALA A 228 -19.60 9.70 -18.99
C ALA A 228 -18.97 11.06 -19.33
N ASN A 229 -19.55 11.82 -20.27
CA ASN A 229 -19.07 13.15 -20.63
C ASN A 229 -19.17 14.10 -19.46
N GLU A 230 -20.29 14.11 -18.72
CA GLU A 230 -20.44 14.96 -17.54
C GLU A 230 -19.35 14.69 -16.50
N ALA A 231 -19.07 13.43 -16.20
CA ALA A 231 -18.04 13.05 -15.22
C ALA A 231 -16.63 13.47 -15.69
N LEU A 232 -16.29 13.23 -16.96
CA LEU A 232 -14.99 13.62 -17.53
C LEU A 232 -14.83 15.14 -17.65
N ASP A 233 -15.89 15.88 -17.93
CA ASP A 233 -15.88 17.34 -17.96
C ASP A 233 -15.61 17.91 -16.56
N PHE A 234 -16.15 17.31 -15.49
CA PHE A 234 -15.80 17.67 -14.11
C PHE A 234 -14.32 17.43 -13.82
N ALA A 235 -13.76 16.27 -14.20
CA ALA A 235 -12.34 15.99 -14.01
C ALA A 235 -11.44 17.01 -14.70
N LEU A 236 -11.77 17.39 -15.96
CA LEU A 236 -11.04 18.39 -16.73
C LEU A 236 -11.14 19.78 -16.11
N ALA A 237 -12.34 20.20 -15.64
CA ALA A 237 -12.53 21.51 -15.02
C ALA A 237 -11.69 21.65 -13.74
N ILE A 238 -11.52 20.57 -12.96
CA ILE A 238 -10.70 20.58 -11.75
C ILE A 238 -9.21 20.67 -12.11
N ASP A 239 -8.75 19.98 -13.15
CA ASP A 239 -7.36 20.00 -13.61
C ASP A 239 -6.96 21.39 -14.14
N ASP A 240 -7.84 22.05 -14.92
CA ASP A 240 -7.61 23.39 -15.44
C ASP A 240 -7.48 24.44 -14.31
N GLU A 241 -8.24 24.31 -13.22
CA GLU A 241 -8.13 25.21 -12.06
C GLU A 241 -6.79 25.03 -11.30
N ASN A 242 -6.19 23.82 -11.31
CA ASN A 242 -4.90 23.55 -10.66
C ASN A 242 -3.69 24.04 -11.46
N THR A 243 -3.84 24.28 -12.76
CA THR A 243 -2.73 24.79 -13.60
C THR A 243 -2.55 26.30 -13.53
N ASP A 244 -3.54 27.05 -13.02
CA ASP A 244 -3.51 28.52 -12.92
C ASP A 244 -3.09 29.05 -11.52
N SER A 245 -2.74 28.17 -10.57
CA SER A 245 -2.31 28.50 -9.21
C SER A 245 -0.84 28.15 -8.94
#